data_4cacb10bdd0a391c16a4cb279824350c
#
_entry.id   4cacb10bdd0a391c16a4cb279824350c
#
_cell.length_a   1.000
_cell.length_b   1.000
_cell.length_c   1.000
_cell.angle_alpha   90.00
_cell.angle_beta   90.00
_cell.angle_gamma   90.00
#
_symmetry.space_group_name_H-M   'P 1'
#
loop_
_entity.id
_entity.type
_entity.pdbx_description
1 polymer ?
#
loop_
_entity_poly.entity_id
_entity_poly.type
_entity_poly.pdbx_seq_one_letter_code
_entity_poly.pdbx_strand_id
1 'polypeptide(L)'
;MENKKCISYGLEHEAGVIISRCYQCGKCTAGCVLAEEMDFPPSFLVRLLQTRTPENDNRVLGSNAIWICLNCENCIARCPKEIDIPKIMDYLREQSRHRNCINKQSRPVVAFHSAFLQSVRYTGRLYEIGLVAGFKMRTFHMLQDVNLVPGMLKKGKLNLLPECIDSLSLIHI
;
A
#
# COMPACT_ATOMS: atom_id res chain seq x y z
N MET A 1 -2.57 -0.57 30.74
CA MET A 1 -1.42 -0.29 29.87
C MET A 1 -1.43 -1.12 28.55
N GLU A 2 -2.35 -2.05 28.36
CA GLU A 2 -2.49 -2.89 27.15
C GLU A 2 -3.09 -2.14 25.93
N ASN A 3 -3.86 -1.10 26.15
CA ASN A 3 -4.62 -0.41 25.10
C ASN A 3 -3.76 0.32 24.04
N LYS A 4 -2.52 0.71 24.34
CA LYS A 4 -1.62 1.42 23.38
C LYS A 4 -1.01 0.52 22.30
N LYS A 5 -1.10 -0.81 22.42
CA LYS A 5 -0.57 -1.78 21.43
C LYS A 5 -1.59 -2.20 20.38
N CYS A 6 -2.87 -1.93 20.60
CA CYS A 6 -3.95 -2.28 19.68
C CYS A 6 -3.97 -1.37 18.46
N ILE A 7 -4.10 -1.94 17.27
CA ILE A 7 -4.20 -1.20 15.98
C ILE A 7 -5.38 -0.24 15.98
N SER A 8 -6.51 -0.67 16.52
CA SER A 8 -7.72 0.16 16.60
C SER A 8 -7.52 1.44 17.40
N TYR A 9 -6.71 1.40 18.46
CA TYR A 9 -6.38 2.59 19.23
C TYR A 9 -5.57 3.60 18.40
N GLY A 10 -4.55 3.12 17.67
CA GLY A 10 -3.76 3.97 16.78
C GLY A 10 -4.60 4.55 15.64
N LEU A 11 -5.51 3.78 15.06
CA LEU A 11 -6.45 4.28 14.04
C LEU A 11 -7.32 5.44 14.55
N GLU A 12 -7.80 5.36 15.80
CA GLU A 12 -8.63 6.41 16.38
C GLU A 12 -7.80 7.67 16.74
N HIS A 13 -6.59 7.49 17.29
CA HIS A 13 -5.79 8.60 17.83
C HIS A 13 -4.78 9.19 16.84
N GLU A 14 -4.18 8.39 15.97
CA GLU A 14 -3.15 8.82 15.03
C GLU A 14 -3.73 9.08 13.64
N ALA A 15 -4.62 8.16 13.16
CA ALA A 15 -5.26 8.31 11.87
C ALA A 15 -6.62 9.04 11.94
N GLY A 16 -7.21 9.25 13.11
CA GLY A 16 -8.48 9.94 13.29
C GLY A 16 -9.68 9.19 12.72
N VAL A 17 -9.60 7.87 12.55
CA VAL A 17 -10.67 7.04 11.97
C VAL A 17 -11.36 6.22 13.06
N ILE A 18 -12.63 6.54 13.35
CA ILE A 18 -13.43 5.88 14.39
C ILE A 18 -14.11 4.64 13.80
N ILE A 19 -13.44 3.47 13.88
CA ILE A 19 -13.94 2.21 13.31
C ILE A 19 -15.19 1.66 14.02
N SER A 20 -15.43 2.05 15.27
CA SER A 20 -16.61 1.64 16.05
C SER A 20 -17.94 2.16 15.45
N ARG A 21 -17.91 3.20 14.62
CA ARG A 21 -19.10 3.70 13.89
C ARG A 21 -19.58 2.73 12.80
N CYS A 22 -18.76 1.78 12.38
CA CYS A 22 -19.13 0.83 11.33
C CYS A 22 -20.14 -0.20 11.86
N TYR A 23 -21.32 -0.24 11.24
CA TYR A 23 -22.37 -1.22 11.57
C TYR A 23 -22.43 -2.41 10.59
N GLN A 24 -21.35 -2.61 9.81
CA GLN A 24 -21.15 -3.80 8.96
C GLN A 24 -22.19 -3.97 7.84
N CYS A 25 -22.64 -2.90 7.21
CA CYS A 25 -23.63 -2.96 6.12
C CYS A 25 -23.11 -3.58 4.81
N GLY A 26 -21.81 -3.78 4.66
CA GLY A 26 -21.19 -4.41 3.48
C GLY A 26 -21.07 -3.55 2.21
N LYS A 27 -21.59 -2.31 2.18
CA LYS A 27 -21.61 -1.46 0.97
C LYS A 27 -20.20 -1.15 0.43
N CYS A 28 -19.21 -1.04 1.31
CA CYS A 28 -17.80 -0.83 0.95
C CYS A 28 -17.22 -2.03 0.21
N THR A 29 -17.52 -3.25 0.63
CA THR A 29 -17.11 -4.48 -0.06
C THR A 29 -17.84 -4.65 -1.39
N ALA A 30 -19.17 -4.46 -1.41
CA ALA A 30 -19.96 -4.56 -2.63
C ALA A 30 -19.56 -3.54 -3.72
N GLY A 31 -18.89 -2.46 -3.34
CA GLY A 31 -18.40 -1.45 -4.29
C GLY A 31 -16.91 -1.55 -4.58
N CYS A 32 -16.20 -2.48 -3.99
CA CYS A 32 -14.77 -2.63 -4.18
C CYS A 32 -14.47 -3.48 -5.42
N VAL A 33 -13.74 -2.91 -6.39
CA VAL A 33 -13.37 -3.59 -7.63
C VAL A 33 -12.38 -4.74 -7.42
N LEU A 34 -11.72 -4.78 -6.27
CA LEU A 34 -10.74 -5.81 -5.90
C LEU A 34 -11.23 -6.71 -4.76
N ALA A 35 -12.53 -6.68 -4.41
CA ALA A 35 -13.04 -7.43 -3.25
C ALA A 35 -12.78 -8.93 -3.35
N GLU A 36 -12.86 -9.50 -4.56
CA GLU A 36 -12.64 -10.93 -4.83
C GLU A 36 -11.16 -11.34 -4.75
N GLU A 37 -10.24 -10.39 -5.01
CA GLU A 37 -8.80 -10.64 -4.95
C GLU A 37 -8.23 -10.44 -3.54
N MET A 38 -9.03 -9.86 -2.64
CA MET A 38 -8.63 -9.59 -1.26
C MET A 38 -8.88 -10.81 -0.37
N ASP A 39 -7.86 -11.20 0.40
CA ASP A 39 -8.01 -12.18 1.49
C ASP A 39 -8.99 -11.68 2.58
N PHE A 40 -8.98 -10.38 2.84
CA PHE A 40 -9.94 -9.70 3.73
C PHE A 40 -10.59 -8.51 3.01
N PRO A 41 -11.81 -8.69 2.45
CA PRO A 41 -12.55 -7.58 1.85
C PRO A 41 -12.80 -6.44 2.84
N PRO A 42 -13.01 -5.19 2.38
CA PRO A 42 -13.02 -4.00 3.24
C PRO A 42 -13.92 -4.09 4.47
N SER A 43 -15.15 -4.59 4.35
CA SER A 43 -16.06 -4.71 5.51
C SER A 43 -15.57 -5.75 6.52
N PHE A 44 -15.01 -6.86 6.05
CA PHE A 44 -14.50 -7.91 6.91
C PHE A 44 -13.21 -7.46 7.62
N LEU A 45 -12.33 -6.74 6.92
CA LEU A 45 -11.12 -6.14 7.51
C LEU A 45 -11.50 -5.20 8.66
N VAL A 46 -12.47 -4.29 8.45
CA VAL A 46 -12.96 -3.41 9.52
C VAL A 46 -13.58 -4.22 10.67
N ARG A 47 -14.27 -5.34 10.37
CA ARG A 47 -14.83 -6.23 11.41
C ARG A 47 -13.74 -6.83 12.29
N LEU A 48 -12.65 -7.32 11.69
CA LEU A 48 -11.50 -7.86 12.44
C LEU A 48 -10.90 -6.79 13.37
N LEU A 49 -10.72 -5.57 12.89
CA LEU A 49 -10.21 -4.46 13.70
C LEU A 49 -11.17 -4.08 14.86
N GLN A 50 -12.50 -4.19 14.66
CA GLN A 50 -13.47 -3.93 15.71
C GLN A 50 -13.40 -4.92 16.87
N THR A 51 -12.86 -6.13 16.66
CA THR A 51 -12.70 -7.11 17.76
C THR A 51 -11.66 -6.69 18.79
N ARG A 52 -10.75 -5.77 18.42
CA ARG A 52 -9.68 -5.24 19.28
C ARG A 52 -8.81 -6.34 19.91
N THR A 53 -8.62 -7.46 19.22
CA THR A 53 -7.80 -8.56 19.68
C THR A 53 -6.44 -8.55 19.00
N PRO A 54 -5.32 -8.80 19.72
CA PRO A 54 -3.97 -8.83 19.12
C PRO A 54 -3.83 -9.87 18.00
N GLU A 55 -4.58 -10.97 18.09
CA GLU A 55 -4.59 -12.02 17.06
C GLU A 55 -5.15 -11.48 15.74
N ASN A 56 -6.31 -10.81 15.78
CA ASN A 56 -6.92 -10.24 14.57
C ASN A 56 -6.12 -9.05 14.04
N ASP A 57 -5.51 -8.25 14.91
CA ASP A 57 -4.59 -7.19 14.51
C ASP A 57 -3.42 -7.76 13.69
N ASN A 58 -2.80 -8.86 14.14
CA ASN A 58 -1.72 -9.53 13.41
C ASN A 58 -2.19 -10.13 12.09
N ARG A 59 -3.39 -10.71 12.05
CA ARG A 59 -4.00 -11.23 10.81
C ARG A 59 -4.18 -10.12 9.78
N VAL A 60 -4.71 -8.97 10.19
CA VAL A 60 -4.92 -7.81 9.33
C VAL A 60 -3.59 -7.23 8.84
N LEU A 61 -2.59 -7.10 9.71
CA LEU A 61 -1.26 -6.60 9.31
C LEU A 61 -0.54 -7.52 8.32
N GLY A 62 -0.77 -8.85 8.41
CA GLY A 62 -0.24 -9.84 7.48
C GLY A 62 -1.09 -10.05 6.23
N SER A 63 -2.19 -9.30 6.06
CA SER A 63 -3.11 -9.43 4.94
C SER A 63 -2.52 -8.89 3.63
N ASN A 64 -2.88 -9.53 2.51
CA ASN A 64 -2.58 -9.00 1.18
C ASN A 64 -3.49 -7.82 0.81
N ALA A 65 -4.71 -7.78 1.36
CA ALA A 65 -5.72 -6.75 1.07
C ALA A 65 -5.19 -5.32 1.26
N ILE A 66 -4.39 -5.09 2.31
CA ILE A 66 -3.83 -3.76 2.59
C ILE A 66 -2.87 -3.28 1.49
N TRP A 67 -2.21 -4.21 0.77
CA TRP A 67 -1.22 -3.89 -0.27
C TRP A 67 -1.82 -3.76 -1.66
N ILE A 68 -2.90 -4.49 -1.97
CA ILE A 68 -3.57 -4.42 -3.27
C ILE A 68 -4.65 -3.33 -3.34
N CYS A 69 -5.04 -2.73 -2.23
CA CYS A 69 -6.00 -1.63 -2.22
C CYS A 69 -5.48 -0.44 -3.05
N LEU A 70 -6.29 0.01 -4.01
CA LEU A 70 -5.95 1.08 -4.96
C LEU A 70 -6.22 2.49 -4.41
N ASN A 71 -6.70 2.63 -3.18
CA ASN A 71 -7.12 3.91 -2.58
C ASN A 71 -8.08 4.71 -3.49
N CYS A 72 -8.98 4.01 -4.20
CA CYS A 72 -9.89 4.61 -5.18
C CYS A 72 -11.10 5.35 -4.56
N GLU A 73 -11.22 5.38 -3.23
CA GLU A 73 -12.23 6.09 -2.44
C GLU A 73 -13.70 5.67 -2.66
N ASN A 74 -14.00 4.72 -3.55
CA ASN A 74 -15.36 4.22 -3.77
C ASN A 74 -16.04 3.72 -2.49
N CYS A 75 -15.26 3.18 -1.56
CA CYS A 75 -15.76 2.71 -0.27
C CYS A 75 -16.20 3.87 0.65
N ILE A 76 -15.56 5.03 0.58
CA ILE A 76 -15.95 6.23 1.33
C ILE A 76 -17.26 6.77 0.78
N ALA A 77 -17.34 6.97 -0.54
CA ALA A 77 -18.53 7.49 -1.21
C ALA A 77 -19.80 6.65 -0.93
N ARG A 78 -19.64 5.35 -0.69
CA ARG A 78 -20.74 4.42 -0.38
C ARG A 78 -21.02 4.26 1.11
N CYS A 79 -20.16 4.76 2.00
CA CYS A 79 -20.24 4.54 3.43
C CYS A 79 -21.21 5.55 4.10
N PRO A 80 -22.36 5.12 4.64
CA PRO A 80 -23.29 6.04 5.32
C PRO A 80 -22.77 6.54 6.68
N LYS A 81 -21.64 6.00 7.14
CA LYS A 81 -20.94 6.40 8.37
C LYS A 81 -19.61 7.09 8.09
N GLU A 82 -19.33 7.37 6.82
CA GLU A 82 -18.13 8.11 6.37
C GLU A 82 -16.83 7.51 6.92
N ILE A 83 -16.75 6.16 6.95
CA ILE A 83 -15.51 5.47 7.36
C ILE A 83 -14.49 5.58 6.23
N ASP A 84 -13.37 6.23 6.51
CA ASP A 84 -12.26 6.38 5.58
C ASP A 84 -11.41 5.11 5.53
N ILE A 85 -11.81 4.17 4.65
CA ILE A 85 -11.11 2.89 4.48
C ILE A 85 -9.73 3.07 3.83
N PRO A 86 -9.51 3.91 2.80
CA PRO A 86 -8.18 4.21 2.29
C PRO A 86 -7.20 4.63 3.39
N LYS A 87 -7.62 5.51 4.28
CA LYS A 87 -6.80 5.97 5.40
C LYS A 87 -6.50 4.85 6.41
N ILE A 88 -7.47 3.95 6.64
CA ILE A 88 -7.22 2.71 7.40
C ILE A 88 -6.14 1.87 6.71
N MET A 89 -6.24 1.65 5.39
CA MET A 89 -5.26 0.85 4.64
C MET A 89 -3.86 1.45 4.70
N ASP A 90 -3.73 2.78 4.58
CA ASP A 90 -2.42 3.45 4.67
C ASP A 90 -1.80 3.30 6.06
N TYR A 91 -2.58 3.49 7.12
CA TYR A 91 -2.13 3.26 8.49
C TYR A 91 -1.68 1.81 8.71
N LEU A 92 -2.45 0.85 8.20
CA LEU A 92 -2.11 -0.58 8.30
C LEU A 92 -0.84 -0.95 7.53
N ARG A 93 -0.61 -0.36 6.35
CA ARG A 93 0.63 -0.52 5.57
C ARG A 93 1.85 -0.04 6.38
N GLU A 94 1.73 1.11 7.00
CA GLU A 94 2.78 1.67 7.86
C GLU A 94 3.08 0.73 9.04
N GLN A 95 2.04 0.34 9.79
CA GLN A 95 2.18 -0.57 10.92
C GLN A 95 2.73 -1.95 10.51
N SER A 96 2.28 -2.49 9.37
CA SER A 96 2.78 -3.76 8.83
C SER A 96 4.28 -3.71 8.51
N ARG A 97 4.76 -2.59 7.96
CA ARG A 97 6.20 -2.37 7.72
C ARG A 97 6.99 -2.23 9.03
N HIS A 98 6.51 -1.42 9.97
CA HIS A 98 7.18 -1.21 11.27
C HIS A 98 7.30 -2.50 12.07
N ARG A 99 6.28 -3.38 12.02
CA ARG A 99 6.25 -4.65 12.74
C ARG A 99 6.82 -5.83 11.95
N ASN A 100 7.31 -5.60 10.71
CA ASN A 100 7.80 -6.65 9.79
C ASN A 100 6.80 -7.80 9.56
N CYS A 101 5.50 -7.48 9.49
CA CYS A 101 4.41 -8.44 9.28
C CYS A 101 4.04 -8.63 7.80
N ILE A 102 4.88 -8.18 6.86
CA ILE A 102 4.59 -8.22 5.43
C ILE A 102 4.48 -9.67 4.93
N ASN A 103 3.32 -10.00 4.34
CA ASN A 103 3.07 -11.29 3.72
C ASN A 103 4.05 -11.55 2.56
N LYS A 104 4.44 -12.82 2.35
CA LYS A 104 5.31 -13.22 1.23
C LYS A 104 4.72 -12.82 -0.13
N GLN A 105 3.40 -12.94 -0.30
CA GLN A 105 2.67 -12.58 -1.51
C GLN A 105 2.73 -11.07 -1.81
N SER A 106 2.78 -10.24 -0.78
CA SER A 106 2.84 -8.78 -0.91
C SER A 106 4.25 -8.21 -1.08
N ARG A 107 5.29 -9.02 -0.83
CA ARG A 107 6.70 -8.56 -0.94
C ARG A 107 7.06 -7.92 -2.28
N PRO A 108 6.63 -8.45 -3.45
CA PRO A 108 6.92 -7.80 -4.73
C PRO A 108 6.31 -6.41 -4.85
N VAL A 109 5.07 -6.23 -4.35
CA VAL A 109 4.39 -4.91 -4.34
C VAL A 109 5.16 -3.92 -3.47
N VAL A 110 5.57 -4.34 -2.27
CA VAL A 110 6.38 -3.52 -1.35
C VAL A 110 7.74 -3.19 -1.96
N ALA A 111 8.39 -4.14 -2.61
CA ALA A 111 9.66 -3.94 -3.31
C ALA A 111 9.54 -2.91 -4.44
N PHE A 112 8.44 -2.98 -5.21
CA PHE A 112 8.13 -2.00 -6.27
C PHE A 112 7.94 -0.60 -5.69
N HIS A 113 7.08 -0.44 -4.67
CA HIS A 113 6.87 0.85 -4.02
C HIS A 113 8.16 1.42 -3.44
N SER A 114 8.99 0.59 -2.82
CA SER A 114 10.26 1.03 -2.26
C SER A 114 11.25 1.48 -3.35
N ALA A 115 11.30 0.78 -4.49
CA ALA A 115 12.13 1.16 -5.63
C ALA A 115 11.64 2.47 -6.27
N PHE A 116 10.31 2.63 -6.39
CA PHE A 116 9.68 3.84 -6.91
C PHE A 116 10.01 5.07 -6.04
N LEU A 117 9.75 4.99 -4.74
CA LEU A 117 10.02 6.08 -3.82
C LEU A 117 11.52 6.43 -3.77
N GLN A 118 12.38 5.42 -3.85
CA GLN A 118 13.83 5.65 -3.90
C GLN A 118 14.25 6.36 -5.18
N SER A 119 13.68 5.99 -6.34
CA SER A 119 13.92 6.71 -7.59
C SER A 119 13.53 8.18 -7.46
N VAL A 120 12.30 8.46 -6.99
CA VAL A 120 11.82 9.85 -6.80
C VAL A 120 12.69 10.61 -5.80
N ARG A 121 13.13 9.98 -4.73
CA ARG A 121 13.99 10.61 -3.71
C ARG A 121 15.34 11.07 -4.28
N TYR A 122 15.95 10.29 -5.20
CA TYR A 122 17.27 10.63 -5.75
C TYR A 122 17.23 11.59 -6.93
N THR A 123 16.19 11.52 -7.76
CA THR A 123 16.12 12.29 -9.01
C THR A 123 15.05 13.38 -9.01
N GLY A 124 14.17 13.39 -7.98
CA GLY A 124 13.02 14.29 -7.89
C GLY A 124 11.85 13.87 -8.79
N ARG A 125 12.06 12.91 -9.68
CA ARG A 125 11.06 12.37 -10.62
C ARG A 125 11.30 10.87 -10.83
N LEU A 126 10.35 10.20 -11.45
CA LEU A 126 10.52 8.78 -11.77
C LEU A 126 11.61 8.61 -12.83
N TYR A 127 12.57 7.76 -12.54
CA TYR A 127 13.58 7.26 -13.49
C TYR A 127 13.32 5.78 -13.77
N GLU A 128 12.81 5.48 -14.97
CA GLU A 128 12.25 4.17 -15.30
C GLU A 128 13.30 3.04 -15.21
N ILE A 129 14.50 3.28 -15.75
CA ILE A 129 15.58 2.28 -15.70
C ILE A 129 16.02 2.03 -14.26
N GLY A 130 16.15 3.09 -13.47
CA GLY A 130 16.47 2.98 -12.04
C GLY A 130 15.39 2.23 -11.25
N LEU A 131 14.11 2.46 -11.56
CA LEU A 131 13.00 1.72 -10.97
C LEU A 131 13.08 0.23 -11.30
N VAL A 132 13.23 -0.12 -12.59
CA VAL A 132 13.29 -1.52 -13.04
C VAL A 132 14.51 -2.23 -12.44
N ALA A 133 15.69 -1.59 -12.45
CA ALA A 133 16.90 -2.14 -11.84
C ALA A 133 16.71 -2.36 -10.33
N GLY A 134 16.24 -1.35 -9.62
CA GLY A 134 15.98 -1.42 -8.17
C GLY A 134 14.93 -2.47 -7.78
N PHE A 135 13.90 -2.65 -8.59
CA PHE A 135 12.90 -3.70 -8.40
C PHE A 135 13.47 -5.10 -8.62
N LYS A 136 14.20 -5.30 -9.76
CA LYS A 136 14.80 -6.59 -10.09
C LYS A 136 15.85 -7.03 -9.06
N MET A 137 16.66 -6.11 -8.56
CA MET A 137 17.63 -6.40 -7.49
C MET A 137 16.95 -6.87 -6.19
N ARG A 138 15.76 -6.34 -5.87
CA ARG A 138 15.02 -6.71 -4.65
C ARG A 138 14.23 -8.01 -4.79
N THR A 139 13.79 -8.34 -6.00
CA THR A 139 12.95 -9.51 -6.27
C THR A 139 13.73 -10.70 -6.81
N PHE A 140 15.00 -10.50 -7.19
CA PHE A 140 15.88 -11.50 -7.85
C PHE A 140 15.34 -12.02 -9.18
N HIS A 141 14.34 -11.38 -9.80
CA HIS A 141 13.79 -11.75 -11.12
C HIS A 141 14.48 -10.98 -12.24
N MET A 142 15.79 -11.22 -12.43
CA MET A 142 16.65 -10.45 -13.34
C MET A 142 16.24 -10.57 -14.81
N LEU A 143 15.73 -11.72 -15.26
CA LEU A 143 15.43 -12.00 -16.67
C LEU A 143 13.99 -11.70 -17.09
N GLN A 144 13.11 -11.35 -16.15
CA GLN A 144 11.72 -11.02 -16.47
C GLN A 144 11.66 -9.78 -17.35
N ASP A 145 10.89 -9.82 -18.43
CA ASP A 145 10.59 -8.71 -19.35
C ASP A 145 11.80 -8.06 -20.06
N VAL A 146 12.98 -8.70 -20.03
CA VAL A 146 14.19 -8.20 -20.73
C VAL A 146 13.95 -8.10 -22.24
N ASN A 147 13.13 -8.96 -22.80
CA ASN A 147 12.78 -8.98 -24.23
C ASN A 147 12.04 -7.70 -24.69
N LEU A 148 11.44 -6.95 -23.79
CA LEU A 148 10.72 -5.70 -24.10
C LEU A 148 11.66 -4.49 -24.19
N VAL A 149 12.83 -4.55 -23.56
CA VAL A 149 13.79 -3.44 -23.44
C VAL A 149 14.25 -2.93 -24.81
N PRO A 150 14.66 -3.77 -25.79
CA PRO A 150 15.09 -3.31 -27.11
C PRO A 150 13.99 -2.56 -27.85
N GLY A 151 12.73 -3.04 -27.74
CA GLY A 151 11.56 -2.39 -28.36
C GLY A 151 11.26 -1.02 -27.75
N MET A 152 11.42 -0.87 -26.44
CA MET A 152 11.21 0.39 -25.72
C MET A 152 12.30 1.41 -26.01
N LEU A 153 13.57 0.98 -26.07
CA LEU A 153 14.70 1.82 -26.47
C LEU A 153 14.54 2.34 -27.90
N LYS A 154 14.18 1.46 -28.86
CA LYS A 154 13.98 1.85 -30.25
C LYS A 154 12.85 2.86 -30.44
N LYS A 155 11.86 2.87 -29.54
CA LYS A 155 10.74 3.82 -29.54
C LYS A 155 11.02 5.10 -28.73
N GLY A 156 12.24 5.28 -28.22
CA GLY A 156 12.61 6.44 -27.40
C GLY A 156 11.83 6.58 -26.08
N LYS A 157 11.28 5.47 -25.57
CA LYS A 157 10.47 5.47 -24.33
C LYS A 157 11.27 5.27 -23.06
N LEU A 158 12.58 5.00 -23.18
CA LEU A 158 13.49 4.81 -22.05
C LEU A 158 14.62 5.84 -22.14
N ASN A 159 14.67 6.76 -21.20
CA ASN A 159 15.81 7.66 -21.05
C ASN A 159 16.92 6.92 -20.32
N LEU A 160 18.10 6.79 -20.98
CA LEU A 160 19.26 6.10 -20.41
C LEU A 160 19.90 6.86 -19.24
N LEU A 161 19.78 8.18 -19.23
CA LEU A 161 20.30 9.04 -18.17
C LEU A 161 19.15 9.60 -17.31
N PRO A 162 19.33 9.65 -15.97
CA PRO A 162 18.33 10.26 -15.10
C PRO A 162 18.32 11.77 -15.33
N GLU A 163 17.16 12.34 -15.53
CA GLU A 163 16.94 13.78 -15.48
C GLU A 163 16.64 14.17 -14.03
N CYS A 164 17.52 14.92 -13.39
CA CYS A 164 17.32 15.41 -12.03
C CYS A 164 16.60 16.76 -12.02
N ILE A 165 15.81 16.99 -10.98
CA ILE A 165 15.22 18.33 -10.73
C ILE A 165 16.24 19.20 -9.99
N ASP A 166 16.42 20.45 -10.43
CA ASP A 166 17.43 21.36 -9.89
C ASP A 166 17.21 21.73 -8.40
N SER A 167 16.01 21.48 -7.86
CA SER A 167 15.61 21.85 -6.48
C SER A 167 15.33 20.60 -5.61
N LEU A 168 16.13 19.56 -5.69
CA LEU A 168 16.00 18.34 -4.88
C LEU A 168 15.96 18.60 -3.36
N SER A 169 16.60 19.67 -2.89
CA SER A 169 16.62 20.07 -1.46
C SER A 169 15.24 20.44 -0.89
N LEU A 170 14.25 20.66 -1.74
CA LEU A 170 12.88 20.99 -1.32
C LEU A 170 11.97 19.76 -1.20
N ILE A 171 12.42 18.59 -1.64
CA ILE A 171 11.67 17.35 -1.58
C ILE A 171 12.07 16.58 -0.31
N HIS A 172 11.40 16.87 0.79
CA HIS A 172 11.51 16.11 2.04
C HIS A 172 10.54 14.91 1.97
N ILE A 173 11.04 13.77 1.46
CA ILE A 173 10.33 12.48 1.50
C ILE A 173 10.99 11.58 2.54
#